data_fd19ecc21c737765c796a1273130e78e
#
_entry.id   fd19ecc21c737765c796a1273130e78e
#
_cell.length_a   1.000
_cell.length_b   1.000
_cell.length_c   1.000
_cell.angle_alpha   90.00
_cell.angle_beta   90.00
_cell.angle_gamma   90.00
#
_symmetry.space_group_name_H-M   'P 1'
#
loop_
_entity.id
_entity.type
_entity.pdbx_description
1 polymer ?
#
loop_
_entity_poly.entity_id
_entity_poly.type
_entity_poly.pdbx_seq_one_letter_code
_entity_poly.pdbx_strand_id
1 'polypeptide(L)'
;VLMFPPQKPQKADYIFLESTYGNRLHPQTDSLFELETIINNTFNKGGTVVIPSFAVERVQTMMYLIWQLKKEDRIPNIPYIIDTPMGISVLDVFKDNRMWHKLSMEECDEMCKIFTLISDFQDSMNAVYDKRPKVVIAASGMITGGRVLSYLEHLIDKPETTVTLVGYQAEGTRGRKLLEGATEIKIYGKYYPVLANI
;
A
#
# COMPACT_ATOMS: atom_id res chain seq x y z
N VAL A 1 5.07 1.47 -15.20
CA VAL A 1 4.22 0.27 -15.04
C VAL A 1 5.13 -0.94 -14.87
N LEU A 2 4.98 -1.66 -13.75
CA LEU A 2 5.84 -2.79 -13.34
C LEU A 2 5.60 -4.04 -14.21
N MET A 3 4.34 -4.36 -14.47
CA MET A 3 3.95 -5.55 -15.22
C MET A 3 3.98 -5.33 -16.73
N PHE A 4 4.16 -6.40 -17.50
CA PHE A 4 3.91 -6.35 -18.95
C PHE A 4 2.40 -6.21 -19.22
N PRO A 5 2.00 -5.57 -20.31
CA PRO A 5 0.58 -5.46 -20.67
C PRO A 5 0.00 -6.84 -21.01
N PRO A 6 -1.29 -7.09 -20.71
CA PRO A 6 -1.93 -8.34 -21.08
C PRO A 6 -2.04 -8.50 -22.60
N GLN A 7 -1.97 -9.75 -23.07
CA GLN A 7 -2.22 -10.07 -24.47
C GLN A 7 -3.70 -9.90 -24.78
N LYS A 8 -4.00 -9.21 -25.89
CA LYS A 8 -5.40 -9.05 -26.35
C LYS A 8 -5.83 -10.33 -27.09
N PRO A 9 -6.98 -10.92 -26.74
CA PRO A 9 -7.53 -12.06 -27.48
C PRO A 9 -7.91 -11.59 -28.90
N GLN A 10 -7.66 -12.46 -29.91
CA GLN A 10 -8.06 -12.18 -31.29
C GLN A 10 -9.54 -12.39 -31.53
N LYS A 11 -10.13 -13.40 -30.90
CA LYS A 11 -11.55 -13.78 -31.00
C LYS A 11 -11.97 -14.49 -29.72
N ALA A 12 -13.21 -14.26 -29.29
CA ALA A 12 -13.86 -15.00 -28.21
C ALA A 12 -15.34 -15.10 -28.49
N ASP A 13 -15.99 -16.22 -28.14
CA ASP A 13 -17.44 -16.40 -28.20
C ASP A 13 -18.12 -15.81 -26.97
N TYR A 14 -17.42 -15.79 -25.82
CA TYR A 14 -17.88 -15.21 -24.54
C TYR A 14 -16.73 -14.43 -23.91
N ILE A 15 -17.03 -13.25 -23.38
CA ILE A 15 -16.07 -12.41 -22.66
C ILE A 15 -16.62 -12.05 -21.30
N PHE A 16 -15.88 -12.36 -20.23
CA PHE A 16 -16.11 -11.87 -18.88
C PHE A 16 -15.06 -10.83 -18.59
N LEU A 17 -15.48 -9.59 -18.37
CA LEU A 17 -14.60 -8.45 -18.17
C LEU A 17 -14.89 -7.78 -16.82
N GLU A 18 -13.87 -7.60 -15.98
CA GLU A 18 -14.01 -6.73 -14.83
C GLU A 18 -14.21 -5.28 -15.28
N SER A 19 -14.93 -4.49 -14.49
CA SER A 19 -15.28 -3.12 -14.86
C SER A 19 -15.18 -2.15 -13.68
N THR A 20 -14.31 -2.42 -12.71
CA THR A 20 -14.12 -1.61 -11.50
C THR A 20 -13.89 -0.12 -11.82
N TYR A 21 -13.14 0.16 -12.87
CA TYR A 21 -12.85 1.49 -13.36
C TYR A 21 -13.48 1.80 -14.72
N GLY A 22 -14.48 1.01 -15.14
CA GLY A 22 -15.09 1.12 -16.47
C GLY A 22 -15.83 2.42 -16.75
N ASN A 23 -16.16 3.20 -15.73
CA ASN A 23 -16.89 4.46 -15.82
C ASN A 23 -16.02 5.71 -15.60
N ARG A 24 -14.69 5.58 -15.49
CA ARG A 24 -13.79 6.72 -15.21
C ARG A 24 -12.38 6.47 -15.73
N LEU A 25 -11.69 7.56 -16.00
CA LEU A 25 -10.26 7.54 -16.29
C LEU A 25 -9.46 7.75 -15.00
N HIS A 26 -8.29 7.11 -14.91
CA HIS A 26 -7.33 7.45 -13.87
C HIS A 26 -6.79 8.86 -14.09
N PRO A 27 -6.56 9.64 -13.01
CA PRO A 27 -5.86 10.91 -13.12
C PRO A 27 -4.51 10.71 -13.84
N GLN A 28 -4.16 11.67 -14.70
CA GLN A 28 -2.84 11.66 -15.36
C GLN A 28 -1.81 12.36 -14.46
N THR A 29 -1.71 11.91 -13.22
CA THR A 29 -0.73 12.42 -12.25
C THR A 29 0.49 11.51 -12.21
N ASP A 30 1.64 12.08 -11.87
CA ASP A 30 2.85 11.30 -11.62
C ASP A 30 2.76 10.65 -10.23
N SER A 31 2.37 9.38 -10.21
CA SER A 31 2.24 8.59 -8.97
C SER A 31 3.54 8.53 -8.18
N LEU A 32 4.71 8.63 -8.85
CA LEU A 32 6.01 8.64 -8.18
C LEU A 32 6.19 9.95 -7.41
N PHE A 33 5.89 11.08 -8.05
CA PHE A 33 5.96 12.40 -7.41
C PHE A 33 4.94 12.56 -6.26
N GLU A 34 3.72 12.04 -6.43
CA GLU A 34 2.72 12.05 -5.35
C GLU A 34 3.19 11.25 -4.14
N LEU A 35 3.71 10.03 -4.36
CA LEU A 35 4.22 9.18 -3.28
C LEU A 35 5.43 9.80 -2.57
N GLU A 36 6.36 10.39 -3.31
CA GLU A 36 7.48 11.16 -2.78
C GLU A 36 7.00 12.29 -1.85
N THR A 37 6.06 13.08 -2.34
CA THR A 37 5.48 14.21 -1.61
C THR A 37 4.82 13.76 -0.31
N ILE A 38 4.03 12.68 -0.36
CA ILE A 38 3.35 12.10 0.80
C ILE A 38 4.37 11.62 1.84
N ILE A 39 5.38 10.86 1.43
CA ILE A 39 6.39 10.31 2.34
C ILE A 39 7.19 11.44 3.01
N ASN A 40 7.69 12.39 2.23
CA ASN A 40 8.50 13.49 2.75
C ASN A 40 7.69 14.40 3.68
N ASN A 41 6.47 14.78 3.32
CA ASN A 41 5.61 15.62 4.15
C ASN A 41 5.24 14.94 5.47
N THR A 42 4.97 13.64 5.45
CA THR A 42 4.63 12.85 6.64
C THR A 42 5.86 12.69 7.53
N PHE A 43 7.02 12.38 6.95
CA PHE A 43 8.29 12.30 7.67
C PHE A 43 8.65 13.62 8.37
N ASN A 44 8.50 14.76 7.71
CA ASN A 44 8.80 16.07 8.27
C ASN A 44 7.89 16.43 9.47
N LYS A 45 6.72 15.82 9.58
CA LYS A 45 5.83 15.93 10.75
C LYS A 45 6.14 14.88 11.84
N GLY A 46 7.13 14.02 11.63
CA GLY A 46 7.44 12.90 12.54
C GLY A 46 6.43 11.74 12.48
N GLY A 47 5.61 11.69 11.42
CA GLY A 47 4.48 10.77 11.29
C GLY A 47 4.78 9.45 10.59
N THR A 48 3.74 8.64 10.46
CA THR A 48 3.76 7.35 9.77
C THR A 48 2.87 7.40 8.52
N VAL A 49 3.39 6.90 7.39
CA VAL A 49 2.55 6.63 6.21
C VAL A 49 2.02 5.22 6.31
N VAL A 50 0.69 5.07 6.36
CA VAL A 50 0.01 3.77 6.32
C VAL A 50 -0.60 3.59 4.93
N ILE A 51 -0.23 2.53 4.24
CA ILE A 51 -0.69 2.19 2.88
C ILE A 51 -1.52 0.92 2.93
N PRO A 52 -2.86 1.00 3.05
CA PRO A 52 -3.74 -0.14 2.90
C PRO A 52 -3.59 -0.75 1.52
N SER A 53 -3.23 -2.03 1.42
CA SER A 53 -2.90 -2.64 0.13
C SER A 53 -3.48 -4.04 -0.05
N PHE A 54 -3.82 -4.37 -1.29
CA PHE A 54 -4.08 -5.75 -1.70
C PHE A 54 -2.77 -6.51 -1.83
N ALA A 55 -2.79 -7.79 -1.44
CA ALA A 55 -1.59 -8.62 -1.39
C ALA A 55 -0.98 -8.90 -2.77
N VAL A 56 -1.83 -9.01 -3.80
CA VAL A 56 -1.44 -9.32 -5.17
C VAL A 56 -1.32 -8.04 -5.97
N GLU A 57 -0.23 -7.88 -6.70
CA GLU A 57 0.14 -6.77 -7.59
C GLU A 57 0.32 -5.43 -6.88
N ARG A 58 -0.62 -4.99 -6.03
CA ARG A 58 -0.55 -3.65 -5.44
C ARG A 58 0.62 -3.49 -4.45
N VAL A 59 0.87 -4.50 -3.61
CA VAL A 59 2.05 -4.50 -2.72
C VAL A 59 3.32 -4.38 -3.56
N GLN A 60 3.48 -5.19 -4.60
CA GLN A 60 4.67 -5.22 -5.45
C GLN A 60 4.84 -3.91 -6.22
N THR A 61 3.75 -3.31 -6.69
CA THR A 61 3.77 -1.99 -7.34
C THR A 61 4.23 -0.90 -6.36
N MET A 62 3.74 -0.88 -5.13
CA MET A 62 4.15 0.09 -4.12
C MET A 62 5.60 -0.10 -3.71
N MET A 63 6.06 -1.35 -3.57
CA MET A 63 7.47 -1.66 -3.32
C MET A 63 8.36 -1.12 -4.45
N TYR A 64 7.95 -1.32 -5.69
CA TYR A 64 8.69 -0.84 -6.86
C TYR A 64 8.82 0.68 -6.89
N LEU A 65 7.73 1.42 -6.64
CA LEU A 65 7.76 2.89 -6.60
C LEU A 65 8.65 3.41 -5.46
N ILE A 66 8.56 2.82 -4.28
CA ILE A 66 9.40 3.18 -3.13
C ILE A 66 10.87 2.85 -3.42
N TRP A 67 11.16 1.70 -4.03
CA TRP A 67 12.53 1.33 -4.44
C TRP A 67 13.12 2.33 -5.43
N GLN A 68 12.35 2.77 -6.44
CA GLN A 68 12.80 3.80 -7.37
C GLN A 68 13.16 5.10 -6.64
N LEU A 69 12.27 5.58 -5.76
CA LEU A 69 12.51 6.78 -4.96
C LEU A 69 13.74 6.65 -4.05
N LYS A 70 13.96 5.47 -3.46
CA LYS A 70 15.15 5.19 -2.65
C LYS A 70 16.42 5.17 -3.46
N LYS A 71 16.39 4.60 -4.66
CA LYS A 71 17.54 4.53 -5.58
C LYS A 71 17.98 5.93 -6.04
N GLU A 72 17.04 6.87 -6.11
CA GLU A 72 17.25 8.26 -6.50
C GLU A 72 17.46 9.20 -5.30
N ASP A 73 17.59 8.68 -4.06
CA ASP A 73 17.72 9.44 -2.81
C ASP A 73 16.62 10.52 -2.59
N ARG A 74 15.42 10.30 -3.11
CA ARG A 74 14.28 11.24 -3.07
C ARG A 74 13.44 11.14 -1.80
N ILE A 75 13.58 10.06 -1.03
CA ILE A 75 12.83 9.82 0.22
C ILE A 75 13.78 9.45 1.37
N PRO A 76 13.38 9.72 2.63
CA PRO A 76 14.26 9.60 3.78
C PRO A 76 14.68 8.15 4.07
N ASN A 77 15.76 8.01 4.84
CA ASN A 77 16.21 6.69 5.31
C ASN A 77 15.51 6.32 6.63
N ILE A 78 14.29 5.80 6.51
CA ILE A 78 13.41 5.36 7.60
C ILE A 78 13.01 3.90 7.40
N PRO A 79 12.38 3.23 8.37
CA PRO A 79 11.83 1.89 8.18
C PRO A 79 10.74 1.86 7.11
N TYR A 80 10.88 0.96 6.13
CA TYR A 80 9.87 0.60 5.15
C TYR A 80 9.43 -0.82 5.45
N ILE A 81 8.15 -1.02 5.76
CA ILE A 81 7.63 -2.26 6.34
C ILE A 81 6.54 -2.84 5.43
N ILE A 82 6.64 -4.14 5.16
CA ILE A 82 5.57 -4.94 4.55
C ILE A 82 4.97 -5.82 5.64
N ASP A 83 3.77 -5.47 6.10
CA ASP A 83 3.05 -6.21 7.13
C ASP A 83 1.79 -6.87 6.56
N THR A 84 2.01 -7.85 5.71
CA THR A 84 0.97 -8.67 5.09
C THR A 84 1.53 -10.05 4.76
N PRO A 85 1.24 -11.10 5.55
CA PRO A 85 1.76 -12.45 5.29
C PRO A 85 1.46 -12.97 3.89
N MET A 86 0.23 -12.75 3.40
CA MET A 86 -0.14 -13.13 2.04
C MET A 86 0.67 -12.34 1.00
N GLY A 87 0.89 -11.03 1.19
CA GLY A 87 1.68 -10.21 0.29
C GLY A 87 3.14 -10.67 0.21
N ILE A 88 3.70 -11.13 1.35
CA ILE A 88 5.04 -11.71 1.41
C ILE A 88 5.10 -13.03 0.61
N SER A 89 4.12 -13.94 0.80
CA SER A 89 4.06 -15.18 0.01
C SER A 89 3.92 -14.92 -1.49
N VAL A 90 3.22 -13.86 -1.88
CA VAL A 90 3.10 -13.44 -3.29
C VAL A 90 4.41 -12.91 -3.84
N LEU A 91 5.33 -12.37 -3.01
CA LEU A 91 6.65 -11.95 -3.48
C LEU A 91 7.48 -13.11 -4.01
N ASP A 92 7.39 -14.29 -3.42
CA ASP A 92 8.08 -15.48 -3.92
C ASP A 92 7.54 -15.86 -5.30
N VAL A 93 6.22 -15.89 -5.44
CA VAL A 93 5.57 -16.14 -6.74
C VAL A 93 5.95 -15.07 -7.77
N PHE A 94 6.03 -13.81 -7.36
CA PHE A 94 6.44 -12.71 -8.23
C PHE A 94 7.89 -12.89 -8.73
N LYS A 95 8.82 -13.22 -7.84
CA LYS A 95 10.23 -13.48 -8.18
C LYS A 95 10.39 -14.66 -9.13
N ASP A 96 9.63 -15.72 -8.93
CA ASP A 96 9.70 -16.95 -9.74
C ASP A 96 9.11 -16.77 -11.15
N ASN A 97 8.22 -15.78 -11.34
CA ASN A 97 7.50 -15.55 -12.59
C ASN A 97 7.95 -14.29 -13.34
N ARG A 98 9.23 -14.14 -13.55
CA ARG A 98 9.87 -12.98 -14.21
C ARG A 98 9.37 -12.64 -15.61
N MET A 99 8.76 -13.61 -16.30
CA MET A 99 8.16 -13.36 -17.61
C MET A 99 6.97 -12.40 -17.59
N TRP A 100 6.40 -12.10 -16.42
CA TRP A 100 5.23 -11.25 -16.26
C TRP A 100 5.55 -9.82 -15.85
N HIS A 101 6.78 -9.53 -15.41
CA HIS A 101 7.21 -8.21 -14.98
C HIS A 101 8.54 -7.78 -15.58
N LYS A 102 8.89 -6.50 -15.47
CA LYS A 102 10.01 -5.86 -16.15
C LYS A 102 11.33 -5.88 -15.37
N LEU A 103 11.33 -6.35 -14.12
CA LEU A 103 12.53 -6.35 -13.28
C LEU A 103 13.44 -7.54 -13.60
N SER A 104 14.74 -7.31 -13.54
CA SER A 104 15.74 -8.38 -13.46
C SER A 104 15.70 -9.06 -12.09
N MET A 105 16.46 -10.16 -11.93
CA MET A 105 16.58 -10.83 -10.62
C MET A 105 17.26 -9.92 -9.61
N GLU A 106 18.32 -9.25 -10.03
CA GLU A 106 19.08 -8.33 -9.21
C GLU A 106 18.22 -7.17 -8.72
N GLU A 107 17.41 -6.58 -9.61
CA GLU A 107 16.49 -5.50 -9.28
C GLU A 107 15.38 -5.96 -8.31
N CYS A 108 14.86 -7.17 -8.47
CA CYS A 108 13.91 -7.75 -7.51
C CYS A 108 14.52 -7.91 -6.12
N ASP A 109 15.77 -8.38 -6.05
CA ASP A 109 16.47 -8.56 -4.78
C ASP A 109 16.84 -7.22 -4.12
N GLU A 110 17.28 -6.24 -4.91
CA GLU A 110 17.51 -4.88 -4.43
C GLU A 110 16.24 -4.25 -3.86
N MET A 111 15.13 -4.36 -4.60
CA MET A 111 13.83 -3.87 -4.16
C MET A 111 13.43 -4.51 -2.82
N CYS A 112 13.55 -5.83 -2.69
CA CYS A 112 13.15 -6.53 -1.47
C CYS A 112 14.02 -6.17 -0.26
N LYS A 113 15.32 -5.87 -0.44
CA LYS A 113 16.24 -5.51 0.65
C LYS A 113 15.88 -4.21 1.37
N ILE A 114 15.11 -3.33 0.74
CA ILE A 114 14.67 -2.06 1.35
C ILE A 114 13.66 -2.30 2.46
N PHE A 115 12.89 -3.37 2.37
CA PHE A 115 11.74 -3.60 3.23
C PHE A 115 12.03 -4.60 4.35
N THR A 116 11.52 -4.29 5.54
CA THR A 116 11.34 -5.27 6.60
C THR A 116 10.05 -6.04 6.34
N LEU A 117 10.17 -7.34 6.09
CA LEU A 117 9.03 -8.23 5.83
C LEU A 117 8.55 -8.84 7.16
N ILE A 118 7.32 -8.54 7.56
CA ILE A 118 6.73 -9.02 8.82
C ILE A 118 5.67 -10.08 8.51
N SER A 119 5.94 -11.32 8.92
CA SER A 119 5.00 -12.45 8.85
C SER A 119 4.40 -12.80 10.21
N ASP A 120 5.16 -12.64 11.28
CA ASP A 120 4.73 -12.94 12.63
C ASP A 120 3.83 -11.85 13.24
N PHE A 121 2.93 -12.26 14.14
CA PHE A 121 2.00 -11.34 14.80
C PHE A 121 2.68 -10.44 15.83
N GLN A 122 3.65 -10.99 16.58
CA GLN A 122 4.36 -10.21 17.61
C GLN A 122 5.21 -9.10 16.98
N ASP A 123 5.89 -9.40 15.87
CA ASP A 123 6.66 -8.42 15.12
C ASP A 123 5.75 -7.33 14.52
N SER A 124 4.55 -7.71 14.09
CA SER A 124 3.53 -6.76 13.65
C SER A 124 3.15 -5.80 14.78
N MET A 125 2.89 -6.31 15.98
CA MET A 125 2.57 -5.46 17.12
C MET A 125 3.76 -4.58 17.54
N ASN A 126 4.98 -5.10 17.49
CA ASN A 126 6.20 -4.30 17.72
C ASN A 126 6.28 -3.13 16.72
N ALA A 127 5.98 -3.37 15.45
CA ALA A 127 5.96 -2.33 14.42
C ALA A 127 4.81 -1.32 14.62
N VAL A 128 3.64 -1.75 15.09
CA VAL A 128 2.52 -0.86 15.44
C VAL A 128 2.91 0.11 16.55
N TYR A 129 3.55 -0.38 17.63
CA TYR A 129 3.94 0.44 18.78
C TYR A 129 5.24 1.23 18.60
N ASP A 130 6.02 0.95 17.58
CA ASP A 130 7.22 1.73 17.26
C ASP A 130 6.82 3.17 16.88
N LYS A 131 7.31 4.14 17.64
CA LYS A 131 6.97 5.57 17.47
C LYS A 131 7.82 6.29 16.43
N ARG A 132 8.82 5.63 15.85
CA ARG A 132 9.65 6.24 14.82
C ARG A 132 8.84 6.48 13.54
N PRO A 133 9.11 7.56 12.80
CA PRO A 133 8.57 7.73 11.45
C PRO A 133 8.86 6.51 10.59
N LYS A 134 7.88 6.05 9.84
CA LYS A 134 7.98 4.85 8.99
C LYS A 134 6.95 4.85 7.88
N VAL A 135 7.16 4.00 6.89
CA VAL A 135 6.16 3.67 5.87
C VAL A 135 5.74 2.22 6.07
N VAL A 136 4.44 1.96 6.17
CA VAL A 136 3.88 0.62 6.36
C VAL A 136 2.91 0.30 5.24
N ILE A 137 3.14 -0.82 4.54
CA ILE A 137 2.19 -1.41 3.60
C ILE A 137 1.54 -2.61 4.29
N ALA A 138 0.23 -2.55 4.52
CA ALA A 138 -0.49 -3.58 5.27
C ALA A 138 -1.84 -3.94 4.63
N ALA A 139 -2.24 -5.20 4.72
CA ALA A 139 -3.56 -5.67 4.26
C ALA A 139 -4.63 -5.40 5.36
N SER A 140 -5.88 -5.18 4.97
CA SER A 140 -6.49 -5.25 3.65
C SER A 140 -6.56 -3.89 2.96
N GLY A 141 -6.58 -3.90 1.62
CA GLY A 141 -6.57 -2.68 0.79
C GLY A 141 -7.81 -1.79 0.90
N MET A 142 -8.95 -2.32 1.38
CA MET A 142 -10.18 -1.54 1.62
C MET A 142 -10.46 -1.32 3.12
N ILE A 143 -9.51 -1.64 3.99
CA ILE A 143 -9.61 -1.49 5.45
C ILE A 143 -10.81 -2.29 6.04
N THR A 144 -11.14 -3.41 5.42
CA THR A 144 -12.24 -4.28 5.89
C THR A 144 -11.82 -5.19 7.04
N GLY A 145 -10.53 -5.48 7.14
CA GLY A 145 -9.91 -6.37 8.12
C GLY A 145 -8.40 -6.32 8.01
N GLY A 146 -7.73 -7.34 8.56
CA GLY A 146 -6.28 -7.50 8.46
C GLY A 146 -5.47 -6.58 9.37
N ARG A 147 -4.15 -6.67 9.25
CA ARG A 147 -3.19 -5.98 10.11
C ARG A 147 -3.24 -4.45 10.02
N VAL A 148 -3.71 -3.91 8.89
CA VAL A 148 -3.90 -2.47 8.73
C VAL A 148 -4.80 -1.87 9.81
N LEU A 149 -5.77 -2.65 10.35
CA LEU A 149 -6.65 -2.17 11.42
C LEU A 149 -5.89 -1.89 12.71
N SER A 150 -4.89 -2.69 13.06
CA SER A 150 -4.06 -2.46 14.24
C SER A 150 -3.23 -1.18 14.13
N TYR A 151 -2.70 -0.88 12.94
CA TYR A 151 -2.04 0.41 12.70
C TYR A 151 -3.02 1.57 12.80
N LEU A 152 -4.20 1.46 12.19
CA LEU A 152 -5.19 2.54 12.20
C LEU A 152 -5.80 2.76 13.59
N GLU A 153 -5.97 1.71 14.40
CA GLU A 153 -6.40 1.85 15.80
C GLU A 153 -5.50 2.79 16.60
N HIS A 154 -4.19 2.79 16.31
CA HIS A 154 -3.19 3.56 17.06
C HIS A 154 -2.77 4.87 16.39
N LEU A 155 -3.09 5.05 15.10
CA LEU A 155 -2.53 6.12 14.29
C LEU A 155 -3.59 7.01 13.62
N ILE A 156 -4.86 6.60 13.52
CA ILE A 156 -5.89 7.34 12.77
C ILE A 156 -6.25 8.68 13.45
N ASP A 157 -6.06 8.78 14.75
CA ASP A 157 -6.28 9.97 15.57
C ASP A 157 -5.03 10.88 15.68
N LYS A 158 -3.99 10.61 14.90
CA LYS A 158 -2.73 11.36 14.89
C LYS A 158 -2.64 12.24 13.65
N PRO A 159 -2.61 13.58 13.78
CA PRO A 159 -2.57 14.50 12.63
C PRO A 159 -1.26 14.44 11.83
N GLU A 160 -0.18 13.90 12.40
CA GLU A 160 1.06 13.62 11.71
C GLU A 160 1.01 12.38 10.81
N THR A 161 0.01 11.50 10.97
CA THR A 161 -0.16 10.29 10.17
C THR A 161 -0.78 10.61 8.81
N THR A 162 -0.37 9.87 7.77
CA THR A 162 -1.06 9.87 6.48
C THR A 162 -1.49 8.45 6.11
N VAL A 163 -2.75 8.28 5.72
CA VAL A 163 -3.31 7.03 5.19
C VAL A 163 -3.46 7.17 3.68
N THR A 164 -2.64 6.46 2.92
CA THR A 164 -2.61 6.57 1.46
C THR A 164 -3.41 5.45 0.81
N LEU A 165 -4.58 5.77 0.25
CA LEU A 165 -5.46 4.81 -0.41
C LEU A 165 -4.99 4.58 -1.85
N VAL A 166 -4.34 3.46 -2.12
CA VAL A 166 -3.69 3.13 -3.41
C VAL A 166 -4.51 2.19 -4.29
N GLY A 167 -5.76 1.92 -3.94
CA GLY A 167 -6.65 1.02 -4.67
C GLY A 167 -8.10 1.43 -4.57
N TYR A 168 -8.95 0.73 -5.33
CA TYR A 168 -10.39 0.92 -5.30
C TYR A 168 -10.95 0.72 -3.89
N GLN A 169 -11.89 1.58 -3.51
CA GLN A 169 -12.60 1.52 -2.23
C GLN A 169 -14.09 1.27 -2.50
N ALA A 170 -14.55 0.05 -2.24
CA ALA A 170 -15.93 -0.35 -2.45
C ALA A 170 -16.87 0.30 -1.43
N GLU A 171 -18.11 0.52 -1.81
CA GLU A 171 -19.17 1.00 -0.93
C GLU A 171 -19.29 0.12 0.32
N GLY A 172 -19.61 0.73 1.47
CA GLY A 172 -19.73 0.06 2.75
C GLY A 172 -18.40 -0.24 3.46
N THR A 173 -17.25 -0.10 2.78
CA THR A 173 -15.94 -0.32 3.40
C THR A 173 -15.45 0.88 4.21
N ARG A 174 -14.52 0.63 5.17
CA ARG A 174 -13.89 1.72 5.93
C ARG A 174 -13.04 2.61 5.03
N GLY A 175 -12.31 2.02 4.08
CA GLY A 175 -11.53 2.81 3.12
C GLY A 175 -12.40 3.77 2.31
N ARG A 176 -13.60 3.35 1.91
CA ARG A 176 -14.56 4.22 1.23
C ARG A 176 -15.04 5.37 2.12
N LYS A 177 -15.36 5.09 3.38
CA LYS A 177 -15.75 6.13 4.34
C LYS A 177 -14.65 7.17 4.55
N LEU A 178 -13.39 6.73 4.68
CA LEU A 178 -12.25 7.63 4.80
C LEU A 178 -12.09 8.49 3.53
N LEU A 179 -12.18 7.89 2.36
CA LEU A 179 -12.12 8.61 1.08
C LEU A 179 -13.22 9.67 0.93
N GLU A 180 -14.38 9.44 1.53
CA GLU A 180 -15.53 10.37 1.55
C GLU A 180 -15.45 11.41 2.67
N GLY A 181 -14.37 11.43 3.45
CA GLY A 181 -14.14 12.45 4.48
C GLY A 181 -14.83 12.16 5.82
N ALA A 182 -15.00 10.87 6.17
CA ALA A 182 -15.54 10.52 7.49
C ALA A 182 -14.68 11.12 8.62
N THR A 183 -15.33 11.76 9.58
CA THR A 183 -14.68 12.37 10.75
C THR A 183 -14.42 11.37 11.87
N GLU A 184 -15.03 10.19 11.81
CA GLU A 184 -14.80 9.08 12.73
C GLU A 184 -14.90 7.74 12.02
N ILE A 185 -14.21 6.71 12.54
CA ILE A 185 -14.20 5.36 11.97
C ILE A 185 -14.30 4.31 13.07
N LYS A 186 -15.07 3.24 12.84
CA LYS A 186 -15.21 2.13 13.79
C LYS A 186 -14.19 1.04 13.54
N ILE A 187 -13.29 0.79 14.51
CA ILE A 187 -12.27 -0.25 14.49
C ILE A 187 -12.43 -1.10 15.75
N TYR A 188 -12.47 -2.42 15.63
CA TYR A 188 -12.62 -3.37 16.74
C TYR A 188 -13.76 -3.01 17.72
N GLY A 189 -14.89 -2.52 17.18
CA GLY A 189 -16.06 -2.18 17.97
C GLY A 189 -16.07 -0.76 18.59
N LYS A 190 -14.95 -0.03 18.56
CA LYS A 190 -14.80 1.33 19.10
C LYS A 190 -14.72 2.36 17.97
N TYR A 191 -15.19 3.58 18.24
CA TYR A 191 -15.05 4.72 17.32
C TYR A 191 -13.80 5.52 17.64
N TYR A 192 -13.09 5.90 16.60
CA TYR A 192 -11.88 6.72 16.67
C TYR A 192 -12.06 7.95 15.78
N PRO A 193 -11.69 9.15 16.24
CA PRO A 193 -11.71 10.35 15.40
C PRO A 193 -10.67 10.21 14.30
N VAL A 194 -10.99 10.70 13.10
CA VAL A 194 -10.08 10.74 11.96
C VAL A 194 -9.39 12.09 11.93
N LEU A 195 -8.17 12.16 12.43
CA LEU A 195 -7.30 13.33 12.39
C LEU A 195 -6.12 13.15 11.43
N ALA A 196 -5.84 11.91 11.02
CA ALA A 196 -4.85 11.59 9.99
C ALA A 196 -5.23 12.22 8.63
N ASN A 197 -4.24 12.54 7.82
CA ASN A 197 -4.46 12.92 6.42
C ASN A 197 -4.87 11.67 5.61
N ILE A 198 -5.84 11.81 4.70
CA ILE A 198 -6.32 10.73 3.85
C ILE A 198 -5.99 11.07 2.37
#